data_28d6aa89dd70e11b9fe110736aff5549
#
_entry.id   28d6aa89dd70e11b9fe110736aff5549
#
_cell.length_a   1.000
_cell.length_b   1.000
_cell.length_c   1.000
_cell.angle_alpha   90.00
_cell.angle_beta   90.00
_cell.angle_gamma   90.00
#
_symmetry.space_group_name_H-M   'P 1'
#
loop_
_entity.id
_entity.type
_entity.pdbx_description
1 polymer ?
#
loop_
_entity_poly.entity_id
_entity_poly.type
_entity_poly.pdbx_seq_one_letter_code
_entity_poly.pdbx_strand_id
1 'polypeptide(L)'
;MPPAGTSRVKKGRRSFSDIALIALFIFGLLVFLYPPLANFYNHQRQKAAVVSYEKAVSKLDTTQVERLLDEAEAYNDALVYEPGRLPVSQMDQYLRMLNFTGTSVMGTIQIPSLGVNLPIYHTTDEAVLQAGVGHIPGTSLPIGGVGTRSVLTGHRGLPSSKLFTDLDKLKPGDIFVIRTGNRELAYRVSDIVEVLPTEVGALQLEADRDLVTLVTCTPYGINTHRLLVTGERTELSAVGSIAADAVRVDPVLVAAFVAVPIFVVGLVVVLRRTRSVYAPRHMGKDSSHADEK
;
A
#
# COMPACT_ATOMS: atom_id res chain seq x y z
N MET A 1 38.67 42.97 49.21
CA MET A 1 37.56 42.36 48.44
C MET A 1 38.14 41.18 47.68
N PRO A 2 37.77 39.92 47.98
CA PRO A 2 38.18 38.79 47.19
C PRO A 2 37.23 38.60 45.98
N PRO A 3 37.72 38.11 44.81
CA PRO A 3 36.92 37.97 43.63
C PRO A 3 35.94 36.79 43.75
N ALA A 4 34.69 37.01 43.23
CA ALA A 4 33.67 36.02 43.22
C ALA A 4 34.07 34.81 42.32
N GLY A 5 34.13 33.66 42.96
CA GLY A 5 34.40 32.39 42.27
C GLY A 5 33.23 31.98 41.38
N THR A 6 33.44 31.99 40.06
CA THR A 6 32.53 31.41 39.08
C THR A 6 32.47 29.92 39.24
N SER A 7 31.40 29.38 39.79
CA SER A 7 31.18 27.93 39.87
C SER A 7 30.95 27.36 38.43
N ARG A 8 31.97 26.73 37.87
CA ARG A 8 31.88 25.92 36.66
C ARG A 8 30.93 24.73 36.90
N VAL A 9 29.73 24.82 36.36
CA VAL A 9 28.80 23.69 36.32
C VAL A 9 29.50 22.55 35.51
N LYS A 10 29.96 21.52 36.20
CA LYS A 10 30.49 20.31 35.54
C LYS A 10 29.37 19.64 34.75
N LYS A 11 29.43 19.73 33.41
CA LYS A 11 28.57 19.01 32.48
C LYS A 11 28.79 17.49 32.72
N GLY A 12 27.87 16.87 33.44
CA GLY A 12 27.97 15.44 33.77
C GLY A 12 28.02 14.61 32.46
N ARG A 13 29.06 13.78 32.32
CA ARG A 13 29.17 12.79 31.24
C ARG A 13 27.97 11.86 31.33
N ARG A 14 27.23 11.67 30.18
CA ARG A 14 26.16 10.70 30.11
C ARG A 14 26.73 9.29 30.45
N SER A 15 26.04 8.54 31.29
CA SER A 15 26.40 7.17 31.58
C SER A 15 26.26 6.33 30.30
N PHE A 16 27.08 5.28 30.16
CA PHE A 16 26.99 4.31 29.08
C PHE A 16 25.57 3.72 29.00
N SER A 17 24.94 3.46 30.16
CA SER A 17 23.56 2.99 30.26
C SER A 17 22.53 3.98 29.70
N ASP A 18 22.72 5.29 29.92
CA ASP A 18 21.81 6.32 29.34
C ASP A 18 21.91 6.35 27.82
N ILE A 19 23.12 6.20 27.28
CA ILE A 19 23.36 6.15 25.83
C ILE A 19 22.74 4.90 25.22
N ALA A 20 22.93 3.74 25.87
CA ALA A 20 22.35 2.48 25.43
C ALA A 20 20.82 2.50 25.43
N LEU A 21 20.18 3.07 26.47
CA LEU A 21 18.73 3.24 26.55
C LEU A 21 18.20 4.17 25.43
N ILE A 22 18.89 5.27 25.17
CA ILE A 22 18.52 6.19 24.09
C ILE A 22 18.65 5.50 22.73
N ALA A 23 19.73 4.77 22.49
CA ALA A 23 19.95 4.04 21.26
C ALA A 23 18.87 2.97 21.02
N LEU A 24 18.54 2.18 22.07
CA LEU A 24 17.47 1.19 22.02
C LEU A 24 16.11 1.82 21.75
N PHE A 25 15.83 2.96 22.38
CA PHE A 25 14.58 3.72 22.16
C PHE A 25 14.47 4.22 20.71
N ILE A 26 15.56 4.81 20.19
CA ILE A 26 15.58 5.31 18.79
C ILE A 26 15.38 4.14 17.83
N PHE A 27 16.06 3.02 18.06
CA PHE A 27 15.91 1.81 17.23
C PHE A 27 14.46 1.30 17.24
N GLY A 28 13.85 1.15 18.41
CA GLY A 28 12.45 0.74 18.54
C GLY A 28 11.48 1.71 17.86
N LEU A 29 11.74 3.01 17.96
CA LEU A 29 10.95 4.05 17.31
C LEU A 29 11.07 3.98 15.77
N LEU A 30 12.26 3.75 15.24
CA LEU A 30 12.48 3.57 13.79
C LEU A 30 11.75 2.34 13.24
N VAL A 31 11.81 1.22 13.97
CA VAL A 31 11.08 0.00 13.61
C VAL A 31 9.56 0.24 13.64
N PHE A 32 9.06 0.93 14.65
CA PHE A 32 7.65 1.26 14.78
C PHE A 32 7.14 2.22 13.69
N LEU A 33 7.95 3.20 13.30
CA LEU A 33 7.58 4.19 12.27
C LEU A 33 7.77 3.67 10.83
N TYR A 34 8.52 2.57 10.63
CA TYR A 34 8.78 2.05 9.28
C TYR A 34 7.51 1.74 8.49
N PRO A 35 6.52 0.96 8.99
CA PRO A 35 5.34 0.62 8.21
C PRO A 35 4.50 1.84 7.78
N PRO A 36 4.12 2.78 8.67
CA PRO A 36 3.33 3.93 8.25
C PRO A 36 4.06 4.86 7.28
N LEU A 37 5.37 5.05 7.44
CA LEU A 37 6.17 5.88 6.53
C LEU A 37 6.32 5.20 5.16
N ALA A 38 6.59 3.90 5.14
CA ALA A 38 6.68 3.13 3.90
C ALA A 38 5.35 3.10 3.14
N ASN A 39 4.23 2.87 3.86
CA ASN A 39 2.89 2.91 3.27
C ASN A 39 2.56 4.30 2.69
N PHE A 40 2.87 5.37 3.42
CA PHE A 40 2.68 6.74 2.91
C PHE A 40 3.50 7.00 1.64
N TYR A 41 4.78 6.62 1.63
CA TYR A 41 5.66 6.78 0.48
C TYR A 41 5.16 5.99 -0.74
N ASN A 42 4.79 4.72 -0.56
CA ASN A 42 4.28 3.89 -1.64
C ASN A 42 2.93 4.38 -2.16
N HIS A 43 2.03 4.84 -1.27
CA HIS A 43 0.78 5.46 -1.68
C HIS A 43 1.00 6.70 -2.58
N GLN A 44 1.97 7.55 -2.24
CA GLN A 44 2.32 8.70 -3.09
C GLN A 44 2.86 8.27 -4.46
N ARG A 45 3.66 7.22 -4.51
CA ARG A 45 4.16 6.66 -5.79
C ARG A 45 3.03 6.08 -6.63
N GLN A 46 2.11 5.34 -6.03
CA GLN A 46 0.93 4.78 -6.70
C GLN A 46 0.02 5.89 -7.24
N LYS A 47 -0.26 6.91 -6.43
CA LYS A 47 -1.01 8.10 -6.87
C LYS A 47 -0.30 8.80 -8.04
N ALA A 48 1.00 8.99 -7.97
CA ALA A 48 1.77 9.60 -9.05
C ALA A 48 1.72 8.76 -10.34
N ALA A 49 1.76 7.43 -10.25
CA ALA A 49 1.63 6.54 -11.40
C ALA A 49 0.23 6.65 -12.05
N VAL A 50 -0.84 6.66 -11.25
CA VAL A 50 -2.22 6.87 -11.73
C VAL A 50 -2.36 8.21 -12.44
N VAL A 51 -1.94 9.31 -11.81
CA VAL A 51 -2.03 10.67 -12.39
C VAL A 51 -1.17 10.76 -13.67
N SER A 52 0.01 10.15 -13.68
CA SER A 52 0.88 10.11 -14.86
C SER A 52 0.22 9.35 -16.02
N TYR A 53 -0.42 8.23 -15.73
CA TYR A 53 -1.18 7.46 -16.71
C TYR A 53 -2.34 8.27 -17.30
N GLU A 54 -3.21 8.83 -16.46
CA GLU A 54 -4.35 9.64 -16.88
C GLU A 54 -3.90 10.84 -17.74
N LYS A 55 -2.84 11.53 -17.32
CA LYS A 55 -2.24 12.64 -18.07
C LYS A 55 -1.63 12.20 -19.40
N ALA A 56 -1.05 11.02 -19.48
CA ALA A 56 -0.49 10.51 -20.72
C ALA A 56 -1.60 10.13 -21.71
N VAL A 57 -2.63 9.41 -21.24
CA VAL A 57 -3.83 9.07 -22.05
C VAL A 57 -4.51 10.33 -22.57
N SER A 58 -4.70 11.36 -21.72
CA SER A 58 -5.36 12.61 -22.15
C SER A 58 -4.60 13.42 -23.21
N LYS A 59 -3.32 13.13 -23.46
CA LYS A 59 -2.50 13.75 -24.50
C LYS A 59 -2.51 12.99 -25.82
N LEU A 60 -2.97 11.76 -25.82
CA LEU A 60 -3.07 10.95 -27.03
C LEU A 60 -4.26 11.44 -27.86
N ASP A 61 -4.10 11.35 -29.18
CA ASP A 61 -5.23 11.50 -30.10
C ASP A 61 -6.21 10.34 -29.91
N THR A 62 -7.52 10.64 -30.02
CA THR A 62 -8.59 9.66 -29.89
C THR A 62 -8.35 8.46 -30.81
N THR A 63 -7.90 8.69 -32.05
CA THR A 63 -7.60 7.62 -33.02
C THR A 63 -6.48 6.71 -32.54
N GLN A 64 -5.47 7.25 -31.83
CA GLN A 64 -4.39 6.43 -31.25
C GLN A 64 -4.89 5.57 -30.11
N VAL A 65 -5.75 6.12 -29.26
CA VAL A 65 -6.34 5.37 -28.14
C VAL A 65 -7.23 4.26 -28.67
N GLU A 66 -8.12 4.55 -29.63
CA GLU A 66 -9.01 3.57 -30.26
C GLU A 66 -8.22 2.44 -30.91
N ARG A 67 -7.18 2.76 -31.68
CA ARG A 67 -6.31 1.72 -32.28
C ARG A 67 -5.72 0.77 -31.25
N LEU A 68 -5.20 1.29 -30.12
CA LEU A 68 -4.63 0.46 -29.05
C LEU A 68 -5.70 -0.42 -28.36
N LEU A 69 -6.93 0.09 -28.28
CA LEU A 69 -8.07 -0.67 -27.75
C LEU A 69 -8.52 -1.76 -28.73
N ASP A 70 -8.59 -1.46 -30.04
CA ASP A 70 -8.90 -2.43 -31.08
C ASP A 70 -7.85 -3.56 -31.16
N GLU A 71 -6.58 -3.21 -31.03
CA GLU A 71 -5.49 -4.20 -30.93
C GLU A 71 -5.66 -5.12 -29.70
N ALA A 72 -6.12 -4.55 -28.57
CA ALA A 72 -6.38 -5.31 -27.35
C ALA A 72 -7.68 -6.16 -27.46
N GLU A 73 -8.70 -5.72 -28.18
CA GLU A 73 -9.89 -6.54 -28.51
C GLU A 73 -9.48 -7.74 -29.37
N ALA A 74 -8.76 -7.49 -30.47
CA ALA A 74 -8.26 -8.56 -31.32
C ALA A 74 -7.36 -9.56 -30.57
N TYR A 75 -6.58 -9.06 -29.58
CA TYR A 75 -5.81 -9.92 -28.70
C TYR A 75 -6.73 -10.80 -27.84
N ASN A 76 -7.76 -10.23 -27.20
CA ASN A 76 -8.73 -10.98 -26.38
C ASN A 76 -9.48 -12.02 -27.20
N ASP A 77 -9.88 -11.70 -28.44
CA ASP A 77 -10.60 -12.62 -29.35
C ASP A 77 -9.72 -13.81 -29.78
N ALA A 78 -8.41 -13.57 -29.94
CA ALA A 78 -7.46 -14.61 -30.34
C ALA A 78 -6.87 -15.38 -29.15
N LEU A 79 -7.13 -14.95 -27.91
CA LEU A 79 -6.52 -15.49 -26.72
C LEU A 79 -7.00 -16.92 -26.43
N VAL A 80 -6.06 -17.85 -26.31
CA VAL A 80 -6.33 -19.13 -25.64
C VAL A 80 -6.33 -18.84 -24.15
N TYR A 81 -7.54 -18.75 -23.58
CA TYR A 81 -7.73 -18.35 -22.19
C TYR A 81 -7.24 -19.43 -21.22
N GLU A 82 -6.12 -19.18 -20.58
CA GLU A 82 -5.52 -20.07 -19.58
C GLU A 82 -4.86 -19.24 -18.48
N PRO A 83 -5.56 -18.97 -17.35
CA PRO A 83 -5.06 -18.10 -16.29
C PRO A 83 -3.68 -18.51 -15.77
N GLY A 84 -2.73 -17.57 -15.81
CA GLY A 84 -1.36 -17.79 -15.39
C GLY A 84 -0.47 -18.54 -16.39
N ARG A 85 -1.01 -18.91 -17.55
CA ARG A 85 -0.28 -19.58 -18.61
C ARG A 85 -0.36 -18.81 -19.92
N LEU A 86 0.69 -18.08 -20.23
CA LEU A 86 0.86 -17.44 -21.52
C LEU A 86 2.13 -18.01 -22.18
N PRO A 87 2.06 -18.53 -23.42
CA PRO A 87 3.24 -18.99 -24.13
C PRO A 87 4.32 -17.92 -24.23
N VAL A 88 5.59 -18.29 -24.05
CA VAL A 88 6.72 -17.36 -24.12
C VAL A 88 6.75 -16.60 -25.45
N SER A 89 6.34 -17.24 -26.55
CA SER A 89 6.23 -16.62 -27.86
C SER A 89 5.20 -15.48 -27.96
N GLN A 90 4.22 -15.43 -27.04
CA GLN A 90 3.19 -14.41 -26.98
C GLN A 90 3.48 -13.33 -25.93
N MET A 91 4.47 -13.53 -25.06
CA MET A 91 4.78 -12.61 -23.98
C MET A 91 5.16 -11.21 -24.48
N ASP A 92 5.98 -11.12 -25.53
CA ASP A 92 6.37 -9.83 -26.11
C ASP A 92 5.18 -9.07 -26.72
N GLN A 93 4.22 -9.80 -27.32
CA GLN A 93 2.99 -9.20 -27.81
C GLN A 93 2.15 -8.67 -26.64
N TYR A 94 1.93 -9.50 -25.62
CA TYR A 94 1.17 -9.13 -24.43
C TYR A 94 1.74 -7.88 -23.73
N LEU A 95 3.06 -7.80 -23.55
CA LEU A 95 3.72 -6.65 -22.90
C LEU A 95 3.60 -5.34 -23.70
N ARG A 96 3.27 -5.41 -24.98
CA ARG A 96 3.01 -4.22 -25.82
C ARG A 96 1.56 -3.78 -25.81
N MET A 97 0.61 -4.65 -25.40
CA MET A 97 -0.81 -4.29 -25.37
C MET A 97 -1.08 -3.18 -24.38
N LEU A 98 -2.02 -2.30 -24.69
CA LEU A 98 -2.46 -1.21 -23.81
C LEU A 98 -1.32 -0.29 -23.31
N ASN A 99 -0.24 -0.18 -24.07
CA ASN A 99 0.91 0.65 -23.71
C ASN A 99 0.68 2.11 -24.11
N PHE A 100 -0.23 2.80 -23.44
CA PHE A 100 -0.55 4.21 -23.68
C PHE A 100 0.55 5.19 -23.26
N THR A 101 1.45 4.76 -22.38
CA THR A 101 2.35 5.67 -21.66
C THR A 101 3.82 5.42 -21.94
N GLY A 102 4.17 4.35 -22.66
CA GLY A 102 5.54 3.85 -22.77
C GLY A 102 6.06 3.23 -21.46
N THR A 103 5.15 3.03 -20.47
CA THR A 103 5.42 2.32 -19.21
C THR A 103 4.64 1.01 -19.18
N SER A 104 4.86 0.18 -18.15
CA SER A 104 4.11 -1.08 -18.01
C SER A 104 2.68 -0.90 -17.47
N VAL A 105 2.18 0.34 -17.31
CA VAL A 105 0.83 0.61 -16.82
C VAL A 105 -0.17 0.49 -17.96
N MET A 106 -1.08 -0.49 -17.87
CA MET A 106 -2.14 -0.73 -18.85
C MET A 106 -3.47 -0.04 -18.50
N GLY A 107 -3.65 0.32 -17.23
CA GLY A 107 -4.89 0.92 -16.74
C GLY A 107 -4.82 1.26 -15.26
N THR A 108 -5.96 1.64 -14.70
CA THR A 108 -6.11 1.90 -13.26
C THR A 108 -7.34 1.21 -12.72
N ILE A 109 -7.30 0.84 -11.44
CA ILE A 109 -8.46 0.31 -10.71
C ILE A 109 -8.80 1.22 -9.53
N GLN A 110 -10.08 1.53 -9.40
CA GLN A 110 -10.64 2.27 -8.27
C GLN A 110 -11.69 1.44 -7.55
N ILE A 111 -11.57 1.28 -6.22
CA ILE A 111 -12.54 0.63 -5.35
C ILE A 111 -12.97 1.64 -4.28
N PRO A 112 -14.07 2.36 -4.52
CA PRO A 112 -14.49 3.49 -3.68
C PRO A 112 -14.73 3.13 -2.23
N SER A 113 -15.43 2.02 -1.97
CA SER A 113 -15.75 1.56 -0.61
C SER A 113 -14.51 1.28 0.24
N LEU A 114 -13.38 0.91 -0.39
CA LEU A 114 -12.11 0.64 0.27
C LEU A 114 -11.13 1.83 0.22
N GLY A 115 -11.44 2.87 -0.56
CA GLY A 115 -10.53 3.99 -0.84
C GLY A 115 -9.28 3.56 -1.60
N VAL A 116 -9.41 2.55 -2.46
CA VAL A 116 -8.32 2.05 -3.32
C VAL A 116 -8.34 2.81 -4.64
N ASN A 117 -7.18 3.27 -5.09
CA ASN A 117 -6.91 3.81 -6.42
C ASN A 117 -5.48 3.44 -6.82
N LEU A 118 -5.34 2.44 -7.69
CA LEU A 118 -4.07 1.78 -7.98
C LEU A 118 -3.83 1.66 -9.49
N PRO A 119 -2.57 1.73 -9.95
CA PRO A 119 -2.21 1.38 -11.31
C PRO A 119 -2.30 -0.14 -11.52
N ILE A 120 -2.73 -0.54 -12.72
CA ILE A 120 -2.70 -1.93 -13.20
C ILE A 120 -1.49 -2.07 -14.12
N TYR A 121 -0.64 -3.04 -13.82
CA TYR A 121 0.55 -3.35 -14.58
C TYR A 121 0.41 -4.68 -15.32
N HIS A 122 1.23 -4.86 -16.36
CA HIS A 122 1.45 -6.17 -16.95
C HIS A 122 2.16 -7.09 -15.95
N THR A 123 1.88 -8.38 -16.03
CA THR A 123 2.47 -9.48 -15.26
C THR A 123 2.13 -9.45 -13.75
N THR A 124 2.63 -10.45 -13.07
CA THR A 124 2.46 -10.63 -11.61
C THR A 124 3.81 -10.80 -10.92
N ASP A 125 4.86 -10.25 -11.52
CA ASP A 125 6.19 -10.26 -10.94
C ASP A 125 6.21 -9.53 -9.60
N GLU A 126 7.08 -9.94 -8.70
CA GLU A 126 7.15 -9.37 -7.35
C GLU A 126 7.30 -7.83 -7.37
N ALA A 127 8.13 -7.30 -8.29
CA ALA A 127 8.32 -5.85 -8.44
C ALA A 127 7.02 -5.13 -8.84
N VAL A 128 6.17 -5.77 -9.67
CA VAL A 128 4.85 -5.27 -10.05
C VAL A 128 3.91 -5.27 -8.86
N LEU A 129 3.82 -6.40 -8.15
CA LEU A 129 2.90 -6.56 -7.03
C LEU A 129 3.27 -5.68 -5.82
N GLN A 130 4.52 -5.26 -5.68
CA GLN A 130 4.92 -4.24 -4.71
C GLN A 130 4.52 -2.82 -5.12
N ALA A 131 4.42 -2.54 -6.42
CA ALA A 131 4.10 -1.21 -6.94
C ALA A 131 2.58 -0.96 -7.08
N GLY A 132 1.80 -2.00 -7.41
CA GLY A 132 0.37 -1.86 -7.67
C GLY A 132 -0.33 -3.20 -7.85
N VAL A 133 -1.24 -3.23 -8.81
CA VAL A 133 -2.02 -4.41 -9.18
C VAL A 133 -1.43 -5.01 -10.45
N GLY A 134 -1.25 -6.32 -10.47
CA GLY A 134 -0.76 -7.06 -11.63
C GLY A 134 -1.91 -7.72 -12.41
N HIS A 135 -1.87 -7.65 -13.72
CA HIS A 135 -2.76 -8.43 -14.58
C HIS A 135 -2.17 -9.83 -14.80
N ILE A 136 -2.97 -10.86 -14.59
CA ILE A 136 -2.53 -12.26 -14.75
C ILE A 136 -2.44 -12.59 -16.24
N PRO A 137 -1.24 -12.90 -16.78
CA PRO A 137 -1.07 -13.32 -18.18
C PRO A 137 -1.93 -14.55 -18.51
N GLY A 138 -2.43 -14.63 -19.74
CA GLY A 138 -3.33 -15.70 -20.17
C GLY A 138 -4.79 -15.49 -19.77
N THR A 139 -5.13 -14.32 -19.21
CA THR A 139 -6.51 -13.85 -19.02
C THR A 139 -6.82 -12.69 -19.95
N SER A 140 -8.10 -12.35 -20.13
CA SER A 140 -8.50 -11.25 -21.00
C SER A 140 -7.95 -9.91 -20.47
N LEU A 141 -7.47 -9.06 -21.37
CA LEU A 141 -7.06 -7.70 -21.03
C LEU A 141 -8.24 -6.90 -20.45
N PRO A 142 -8.00 -5.93 -19.54
CA PRO A 142 -9.05 -5.25 -18.79
C PRO A 142 -9.71 -4.10 -19.60
N ILE A 143 -10.28 -4.45 -20.74
CA ILE A 143 -10.99 -3.54 -21.67
C ILE A 143 -12.48 -3.79 -21.74
N GLY A 144 -12.98 -4.79 -20.98
CA GLY A 144 -14.36 -5.26 -21.02
C GLY A 144 -14.67 -6.07 -22.27
N GLY A 145 -15.91 -6.50 -22.37
CA GLY A 145 -16.42 -7.31 -23.48
C GLY A 145 -17.17 -8.55 -22.99
N VAL A 146 -18.29 -8.87 -23.63
CA VAL A 146 -19.04 -10.09 -23.33
C VAL A 146 -18.19 -11.31 -23.65
N GLY A 147 -18.21 -12.32 -22.78
CA GLY A 147 -17.39 -13.51 -22.91
C GLY A 147 -15.94 -13.32 -22.45
N THR A 148 -15.59 -12.19 -21.81
CA THR A 148 -14.24 -11.95 -21.29
C THR A 148 -14.20 -12.03 -19.76
N ARG A 149 -13.05 -12.41 -19.24
CA ARG A 149 -12.72 -12.31 -17.81
C ARG A 149 -11.27 -11.81 -17.65
N SER A 150 -11.12 -10.59 -17.15
CA SER A 150 -9.81 -10.08 -16.73
C SER A 150 -9.53 -10.48 -15.28
N VAL A 151 -8.32 -10.95 -14.99
CA VAL A 151 -7.93 -11.32 -13.62
C VAL A 151 -6.80 -10.41 -13.14
N LEU A 152 -7.10 -9.70 -12.06
CA LEU A 152 -6.22 -8.70 -11.46
C LEU A 152 -5.80 -9.13 -10.06
N THR A 153 -4.51 -9.16 -9.78
CA THR A 153 -4.00 -9.61 -8.48
C THR A 153 -3.22 -8.53 -7.75
N GLY A 154 -3.32 -8.52 -6.44
CA GLY A 154 -2.58 -7.58 -5.58
C GLY A 154 -2.27 -8.21 -4.24
N HIS A 155 -1.17 -7.78 -3.63
CA HIS A 155 -0.76 -8.25 -2.32
C HIS A 155 -1.74 -7.88 -1.22
N ARG A 156 -1.76 -8.74 -0.18
CA ARG A 156 -2.44 -8.53 1.09
C ARG A 156 -1.43 -8.61 2.23
N GLY A 157 -1.51 -7.63 3.16
CA GLY A 157 -0.72 -7.67 4.39
C GLY A 157 0.74 -7.24 4.23
N LEU A 158 1.10 -6.52 3.18
CA LEU A 158 2.41 -5.91 3.08
C LEU A 158 2.54 -4.77 4.10
N PRO A 159 3.59 -4.77 4.95
CA PRO A 159 3.82 -3.68 5.90
C PRO A 159 4.04 -2.32 5.23
N SER A 160 4.50 -2.33 3.98
CA SER A 160 4.88 -1.13 3.21
C SER A 160 3.79 -0.59 2.31
N SER A 161 2.70 -1.33 2.05
CA SER A 161 1.67 -0.91 1.11
C SER A 161 0.32 -1.61 1.36
N LYS A 162 -0.76 -0.85 1.34
CA LYS A 162 -2.10 -1.37 1.63
C LYS A 162 -2.65 -2.25 0.51
N LEU A 163 -2.45 -1.88 -0.75
CA LEU A 163 -2.92 -2.60 -1.96
C LEU A 163 -4.32 -3.24 -1.77
N PHE A 164 -4.43 -4.57 -1.91
CA PHE A 164 -5.66 -5.35 -1.73
C PHE A 164 -5.85 -5.89 -0.30
N THR A 165 -5.19 -5.28 0.71
CA THR A 165 -5.28 -5.73 2.12
C THR A 165 -6.71 -5.81 2.64
N ASP A 166 -7.57 -4.87 2.23
CA ASP A 166 -8.97 -4.79 2.69
C ASP A 166 -9.97 -5.42 1.70
N LEU A 167 -9.53 -6.19 0.72
CA LEU A 167 -10.40 -6.76 -0.31
C LEU A 167 -11.50 -7.67 0.29
N ASP A 168 -11.23 -8.30 1.42
CA ASP A 168 -12.17 -9.11 2.20
C ASP A 168 -13.34 -8.33 2.82
N LYS A 169 -13.28 -7.00 2.82
CA LYS A 169 -14.37 -6.13 3.30
C LYS A 169 -15.42 -5.86 2.22
N LEU A 170 -15.14 -6.20 0.97
CA LEU A 170 -16.12 -6.09 -0.12
C LEU A 170 -17.29 -7.04 0.10
N LYS A 171 -18.45 -6.61 -0.39
CA LYS A 171 -19.70 -7.38 -0.32
C LYS A 171 -20.33 -7.44 -1.71
N PRO A 172 -21.13 -8.46 -2.00
CA PRO A 172 -21.97 -8.47 -3.17
C PRO A 172 -22.78 -7.16 -3.28
N GLY A 173 -22.76 -6.55 -4.47
CA GLY A 173 -23.36 -5.24 -4.73
C GLY A 173 -22.38 -4.04 -4.66
N ASP A 174 -21.22 -4.17 -4.00
CA ASP A 174 -20.17 -3.13 -4.07
C ASP A 174 -19.69 -2.94 -5.50
N ILE A 175 -19.16 -1.74 -5.79
CA ILE A 175 -18.74 -1.39 -7.15
C ILE A 175 -17.25 -1.05 -7.16
N PHE A 176 -16.56 -1.52 -8.19
CA PHE A 176 -15.23 -1.04 -8.56
C PHE A 176 -15.19 -0.62 -10.03
N VAL A 177 -14.24 0.23 -10.36
CA VAL A 177 -14.10 0.82 -11.69
C VAL A 177 -12.72 0.55 -12.24
N ILE A 178 -12.64 0.15 -13.49
CA ILE A 178 -11.39 0.01 -14.25
C ILE A 178 -11.38 1.10 -15.32
N ARG A 179 -10.27 1.81 -15.44
CA ARG A 179 -10.03 2.78 -16.52
C ARG A 179 -8.88 2.29 -17.38
N THR A 180 -9.17 2.09 -18.67
CA THR A 180 -8.17 1.66 -19.66
C THR A 180 -8.33 2.51 -20.91
N GLY A 181 -7.31 3.32 -21.22
CA GLY A 181 -7.41 4.33 -22.27
C GLY A 181 -8.52 5.33 -21.93
N ASN A 182 -9.44 5.52 -22.88
CA ASN A 182 -10.63 6.36 -22.73
C ASN A 182 -11.86 5.59 -22.22
N ARG A 183 -11.74 4.29 -21.92
CA ARG A 183 -12.83 3.47 -21.39
C ARG A 183 -12.86 3.52 -19.87
N GLU A 184 -14.05 3.76 -19.33
CA GLU A 184 -14.35 3.66 -17.91
C GLU A 184 -15.40 2.57 -17.70
N LEU A 185 -15.01 1.51 -17.00
CA LEU A 185 -15.74 0.26 -16.92
C LEU A 185 -16.11 -0.01 -15.46
N ALA A 186 -17.39 0.06 -15.12
CA ALA A 186 -17.88 -0.25 -13.77
C ALA A 186 -18.26 -1.73 -13.67
N TYR A 187 -17.87 -2.34 -12.55
CA TYR A 187 -18.17 -3.73 -12.23
C TYR A 187 -18.81 -3.80 -10.85
N ARG A 188 -19.93 -4.52 -10.76
CA ARG A 188 -20.62 -4.79 -9.50
C ARG A 188 -20.19 -6.14 -8.98
N VAL A 189 -19.71 -6.22 -7.76
CA VAL A 189 -19.36 -7.48 -7.09
C VAL A 189 -20.56 -8.42 -7.09
N SER A 190 -20.41 -9.55 -7.76
CA SER A 190 -21.42 -10.59 -7.91
C SER A 190 -21.15 -11.81 -7.05
N ASP A 191 -19.85 -12.14 -6.87
CA ASP A 191 -19.44 -13.34 -6.13
C ASP A 191 -18.13 -13.12 -5.37
N ILE A 192 -17.99 -13.80 -4.22
CA ILE A 192 -16.80 -13.77 -3.35
C ILE A 192 -16.56 -15.18 -2.86
N VAL A 193 -15.42 -15.77 -3.25
CA VAL A 193 -15.06 -17.14 -2.86
C VAL A 193 -13.61 -17.24 -2.41
N GLU A 194 -13.34 -18.18 -1.51
CA GLU A 194 -11.99 -18.57 -1.12
C GLU A 194 -11.64 -19.92 -1.74
N VAL A 195 -10.50 -19.99 -2.41
CA VAL A 195 -10.05 -21.19 -3.12
C VAL A 195 -8.59 -21.51 -2.80
N LEU A 196 -8.17 -22.74 -3.06
CA LEU A 196 -6.73 -23.07 -3.02
C LEU A 196 -6.00 -22.42 -4.20
N PRO A 197 -4.70 -22.11 -4.06
CA PRO A 197 -3.92 -21.47 -5.12
C PRO A 197 -3.88 -22.23 -6.45
N THR A 198 -4.16 -23.52 -6.41
CA THR A 198 -4.19 -24.42 -7.57
C THR A 198 -5.58 -24.56 -8.23
N GLU A 199 -6.62 -24.02 -7.58
CA GLU A 199 -8.00 -24.12 -8.06
C GLU A 199 -8.34 -22.95 -9.00
N VAL A 200 -7.95 -23.10 -10.26
CA VAL A 200 -8.23 -22.10 -11.31
C VAL A 200 -9.64 -22.21 -11.92
N GLY A 201 -10.42 -23.20 -11.51
CA GLY A 201 -11.77 -23.42 -12.04
C GLY A 201 -12.73 -22.25 -11.84
N ALA A 202 -12.61 -21.53 -10.73
CA ALA A 202 -13.38 -20.32 -10.45
C ALA A 202 -13.02 -19.11 -11.33
N LEU A 203 -11.98 -19.21 -12.15
CA LEU A 203 -11.51 -18.16 -13.07
C LEU A 203 -11.91 -18.42 -14.53
N GLN A 204 -12.72 -19.44 -14.81
CA GLN A 204 -13.12 -19.77 -16.18
C GLN A 204 -13.97 -18.68 -16.83
N LEU A 205 -13.91 -18.59 -18.15
CA LEU A 205 -14.77 -17.70 -18.94
C LEU A 205 -16.24 -18.11 -18.84
N GLU A 206 -17.12 -17.13 -18.86
CA GLU A 206 -18.55 -17.30 -19.00
C GLU A 206 -18.98 -16.56 -20.27
N ALA A 207 -19.54 -17.29 -21.24
CA ALA A 207 -19.70 -16.82 -22.63
C ALA A 207 -20.63 -15.61 -22.80
N ASP A 208 -21.53 -15.38 -21.86
CA ASP A 208 -22.57 -14.35 -21.88
C ASP A 208 -22.30 -13.18 -20.89
N ARG A 209 -21.15 -13.21 -20.19
CA ARG A 209 -20.83 -12.23 -19.14
C ARG A 209 -19.52 -11.50 -19.42
N ASP A 210 -19.47 -10.24 -18.98
CA ASP A 210 -18.25 -9.41 -18.92
C ASP A 210 -17.80 -9.35 -17.47
N LEU A 211 -16.70 -10.02 -17.16
CA LEU A 211 -16.24 -10.28 -15.79
C LEU A 211 -14.84 -9.72 -15.52
N VAL A 212 -14.66 -9.24 -14.31
CA VAL A 212 -13.34 -8.99 -13.72
C VAL A 212 -13.25 -9.67 -12.37
N THR A 213 -12.17 -10.42 -12.15
CA THR A 213 -11.91 -11.05 -10.86
C THR A 213 -10.67 -10.44 -10.20
N LEU A 214 -10.88 -9.91 -8.99
CA LEU A 214 -9.80 -9.39 -8.14
C LEU A 214 -9.31 -10.52 -7.24
N VAL A 215 -7.99 -10.71 -7.18
CA VAL A 215 -7.37 -11.83 -6.46
C VAL A 215 -6.41 -11.32 -5.41
N THR A 216 -6.49 -11.88 -4.20
CA THR A 216 -5.48 -11.64 -3.15
C THR A 216 -5.28 -12.87 -2.28
N CYS A 217 -4.23 -12.87 -1.46
CA CYS A 217 -3.98 -13.95 -0.51
C CYS A 217 -4.93 -13.89 0.70
N THR A 218 -5.31 -15.04 1.24
CA THR A 218 -6.15 -15.18 2.44
C THR A 218 -5.79 -16.48 3.19
N PRO A 219 -6.01 -16.61 4.53
CA PRO A 219 -6.26 -15.54 5.50
C PRO A 219 -5.07 -14.58 5.66
N TYR A 220 -5.31 -13.39 6.21
CA TYR A 220 -4.28 -12.37 6.44
C TYR A 220 -3.07 -12.95 7.19
N GLY A 221 -1.87 -12.76 6.64
CA GLY A 221 -0.61 -13.23 7.23
C GLY A 221 -0.34 -14.74 7.13
N ILE A 222 -1.35 -15.57 6.80
CA ILE A 222 -1.21 -17.02 6.62
C ILE A 222 -1.04 -17.35 5.13
N ASN A 223 -1.86 -16.75 4.26
CA ASN A 223 -1.75 -16.78 2.80
C ASN A 223 -1.88 -18.15 2.13
N THR A 224 -2.56 -19.10 2.78
CA THR A 224 -2.75 -20.48 2.29
C THR A 224 -3.75 -20.59 1.15
N HIS A 225 -4.68 -19.64 1.06
CA HIS A 225 -5.75 -19.61 0.05
C HIS A 225 -5.68 -18.33 -0.78
N ARG A 226 -6.55 -18.23 -1.76
CA ARG A 226 -6.81 -17.02 -2.55
C ARG A 226 -8.24 -16.58 -2.35
N LEU A 227 -8.43 -15.31 -2.05
CA LEU A 227 -9.72 -14.65 -2.07
C LEU A 227 -9.95 -14.15 -3.49
N LEU A 228 -11.04 -14.57 -4.10
CA LEU A 228 -11.51 -14.15 -5.42
C LEU A 228 -12.76 -13.30 -5.22
N VAL A 229 -12.71 -12.05 -5.70
CA VAL A 229 -13.85 -11.14 -5.73
C VAL A 229 -14.17 -10.89 -7.18
N THR A 230 -15.26 -11.48 -7.67
CA THR A 230 -15.70 -11.35 -9.06
C THR A 230 -16.74 -10.25 -9.17
N GLY A 231 -16.51 -9.34 -10.10
CA GLY A 231 -17.45 -8.31 -10.51
C GLY A 231 -17.94 -8.55 -11.93
N GLU A 232 -19.23 -8.29 -12.13
CA GLU A 232 -19.88 -8.30 -13.43
C GLU A 232 -20.13 -6.88 -13.91
N ARG A 233 -19.98 -6.67 -15.20
CA ARG A 233 -20.17 -5.36 -15.86
C ARG A 233 -21.50 -4.73 -15.47
N THR A 234 -21.47 -3.45 -15.11
CA THR A 234 -22.66 -2.66 -14.76
C THR A 234 -22.56 -1.25 -15.31
N GLU A 235 -23.65 -0.49 -15.24
CA GLU A 235 -23.67 0.89 -15.68
C GLU A 235 -22.83 1.79 -14.75
N LEU A 236 -22.12 2.74 -15.33
CA LEU A 236 -21.29 3.71 -14.62
C LEU A 236 -22.10 4.63 -13.70
N SER A 237 -23.37 4.90 -14.04
CA SER A 237 -24.30 5.69 -13.23
C SER A 237 -24.52 5.17 -11.81
N ALA A 238 -24.21 3.87 -11.57
CA ALA A 238 -24.24 3.25 -10.26
C ALA A 238 -23.08 3.67 -9.35
N VAL A 239 -22.04 4.33 -9.89
CA VAL A 239 -20.87 4.81 -9.15
C VAL A 239 -21.13 6.24 -8.70
N GLY A 240 -21.34 6.45 -7.40
CA GLY A 240 -21.30 7.81 -6.86
C GLY A 240 -19.95 8.46 -7.19
N SER A 241 -19.95 9.71 -7.68
CA SER A 241 -18.72 10.43 -8.03
C SER A 241 -17.82 10.54 -6.81
N ILE A 242 -16.79 9.70 -6.75
CA ILE A 242 -15.75 9.84 -5.73
C ILE A 242 -14.68 10.71 -6.37
N ALA A 243 -14.55 11.92 -5.83
CA ALA A 243 -13.45 12.79 -6.18
C ALA A 243 -12.13 12.02 -5.96
N ALA A 244 -11.28 11.98 -6.99
CA ALA A 244 -9.96 11.38 -6.95
C ALA A 244 -9.05 11.98 -5.86
N ASP A 245 -9.50 13.06 -5.22
CA ASP A 245 -8.79 13.85 -4.21
C ASP A 245 -9.19 13.58 -2.75
N ALA A 246 -10.01 12.57 -2.45
CA ALA A 246 -10.34 12.25 -1.07
C ALA A 246 -9.07 11.76 -0.34
N VAL A 247 -8.38 12.69 0.32
CA VAL A 247 -7.24 12.40 1.20
C VAL A 247 -7.80 11.71 2.45
N ARG A 248 -7.85 10.39 2.43
CA ARG A 248 -8.05 9.62 3.66
C ARG A 248 -6.76 9.69 4.47
N VAL A 249 -6.82 10.39 5.59
CA VAL A 249 -5.72 10.39 6.57
C VAL A 249 -5.67 8.99 7.19
N ASP A 250 -4.54 8.30 7.03
CA ASP A 250 -4.31 6.98 7.63
C ASP A 250 -4.39 7.11 9.17
N PRO A 251 -5.34 6.43 9.84
CA PRO A 251 -5.47 6.52 11.30
C PRO A 251 -4.19 6.07 12.04
N VAL A 252 -3.37 5.22 11.43
CA VAL A 252 -2.06 4.80 11.97
C VAL A 252 -1.07 5.95 11.98
N LEU A 253 -1.06 6.80 10.94
CA LEU A 253 -0.25 8.02 10.92
C LEU A 253 -0.68 8.99 12.02
N VAL A 254 -1.98 9.20 12.21
CA VAL A 254 -2.50 10.05 13.29
C VAL A 254 -2.09 9.51 14.65
N ALA A 255 -2.27 8.19 14.87
CA ALA A 255 -1.86 7.54 16.12
C ALA A 255 -0.34 7.66 16.35
N ALA A 256 0.49 7.55 15.31
CA ALA A 256 1.94 7.73 15.41
C ALA A 256 2.31 9.17 15.80
N PHE A 257 1.66 10.19 15.22
CA PHE A 257 1.89 11.59 15.57
C PHE A 257 1.54 11.92 17.04
N VAL A 258 0.57 11.22 17.63
CA VAL A 258 0.19 11.37 19.04
C VAL A 258 1.12 10.54 19.94
N ALA A 259 1.43 9.32 19.56
CA ALA A 259 2.23 8.39 20.38
C ALA A 259 3.69 8.86 20.52
N VAL A 260 4.32 9.35 19.46
CA VAL A 260 5.73 9.75 19.46
C VAL A 260 6.04 10.83 20.51
N PRO A 261 5.31 11.95 20.61
CA PRO A 261 5.53 12.93 21.68
C PRO A 261 5.37 12.35 23.09
N ILE A 262 4.37 11.48 23.31
CA ILE A 262 4.15 10.83 24.60
C ILE A 262 5.34 9.95 25.00
N PHE A 263 5.85 9.14 24.05
CA PHE A 263 7.03 8.31 24.29
C PHE A 263 8.29 9.16 24.55
N VAL A 264 8.48 10.26 23.82
CA VAL A 264 9.60 11.18 24.04
C VAL A 264 9.53 11.81 25.42
N VAL A 265 8.35 12.28 25.85
CA VAL A 265 8.15 12.83 27.19
C VAL A 265 8.44 11.77 28.26
N GLY A 266 7.90 10.54 28.07
CA GLY A 266 8.17 9.40 28.96
C GLY A 266 9.66 9.12 29.11
N LEU A 267 10.41 9.06 27.99
CA LEU A 267 11.84 8.87 27.99
C LEU A 267 12.59 9.98 28.77
N VAL A 268 12.21 11.24 28.52
CA VAL A 268 12.82 12.40 29.23
C VAL A 268 12.56 12.32 30.74
N VAL A 269 11.35 11.92 31.15
CA VAL A 269 11.00 11.75 32.57
C VAL A 269 11.83 10.62 33.20
N VAL A 270 11.95 9.48 32.54
CA VAL A 270 12.77 8.34 33.02
C VAL A 270 14.23 8.76 33.16
N LEU A 271 14.79 9.41 32.14
CA LEU A 271 16.19 9.88 32.17
C LEU A 271 16.44 10.96 33.25
N ARG A 272 15.44 11.79 33.57
CA ARG A 272 15.53 12.77 34.68
C ARG A 272 15.45 12.10 36.04
N ARG A 273 14.58 11.09 36.22
CA ARG A 273 14.44 10.35 37.49
C ARG A 273 15.69 9.51 37.79
N THR A 274 16.25 8.82 36.80
CA THR A 274 17.49 8.05 36.99
C THR A 274 18.66 8.95 37.42
N ARG A 275 18.73 10.19 36.94
CA ARG A 275 19.74 11.18 37.37
C ARG A 275 19.57 11.64 38.80
N SER A 276 18.32 11.76 39.28
CA SER A 276 18.08 12.25 40.67
C SER A 276 18.44 11.22 41.75
N VAL A 277 18.41 9.91 41.40
CA VAL A 277 18.77 8.80 42.32
C VAL A 277 20.27 8.70 42.54
N TYR A 278 21.11 9.16 41.58
CA TYR A 278 22.55 9.10 41.64
C TYR A 278 23.23 10.40 42.09
N ALA A 279 22.49 11.38 42.60
CA ALA A 279 23.09 12.55 43.20
C ALA A 279 23.66 12.16 44.60
N PRO A 280 24.97 12.33 44.88
CA PRO A 280 25.52 12.00 46.17
C PRO A 280 24.90 12.91 47.23
N ARG A 281 24.28 12.31 48.26
CA ARG A 281 23.91 13.03 49.47
C ARG A 281 25.19 13.57 50.08
N HIS A 282 25.37 14.88 50.09
CA HIS A 282 26.36 15.51 50.90
C HIS A 282 26.06 15.19 52.38
N MET A 283 26.86 14.28 52.96
CA MET A 283 26.89 14.11 54.39
C MET A 283 27.40 15.44 55.00
N GLY A 284 26.53 16.10 55.73
CA GLY A 284 26.89 17.26 56.55
C GLY A 284 28.01 16.85 57.55
N LYS A 285 29.16 17.51 57.46
CA LYS A 285 30.13 17.50 58.53
C LYS A 285 29.57 18.25 59.71
N ASP A 286 29.07 17.51 60.68
CA ASP A 286 28.94 18.06 62.04
C ASP A 286 30.34 18.33 62.57
N SER A 287 30.65 19.60 62.70
CA SER A 287 31.77 20.09 63.50
C SER A 287 31.27 20.37 64.91
N SER A 288 31.34 19.34 65.74
CA SER A 288 31.28 19.57 67.20
C SER A 288 32.57 20.21 67.66
N HIS A 289 32.52 21.53 67.94
CA HIS A 289 33.48 22.17 68.83
C HIS A 289 33.16 21.72 70.24
N ALA A 290 34.08 21.02 70.83
CA ALA A 290 34.19 20.93 72.28
C ALA A 290 35.22 21.94 72.73
N ASP A 291 34.75 23.01 73.39
CA ASP A 291 35.57 23.82 74.25
C ASP A 291 35.93 23.03 75.49
N GLU A 292 37.20 23.07 75.88
CA GLU A 292 37.61 23.02 77.26
C GLU A 292 39.02 23.60 77.50
N LYS A 293 39.02 24.69 78.28
CA LYS A 293 40.06 25.30 79.14
C LYS A 293 41.38 25.75 78.48
#